data_69af441348700c62797c9d3de4cce6d8
#
_entry.id   69af441348700c62797c9d3de4cce6d8
#
_cell.length_a   1.000
_cell.length_b   1.000
_cell.length_c   1.000
_cell.angle_alpha   90.00
_cell.angle_beta   90.00
_cell.angle_gamma   90.00
#
_symmetry.space_group_name_H-M   'P 1'
#
loop_
_entity.id
_entity.type
_entity.pdbx_description
1 polymer ?
#
loop_
_entity_poly.entity_id
_entity_poly.type
_entity_poly.pdbx_seq_one_letter_code
_entity_poly.pdbx_strand_id
1 'polypeptide(L)'
;MRNKKKFNEFMNKTIEELKDEKRYGTAHVYQSTLNAFCEFCGCKIVYFHQLNRATLKEFETHLRDKQLSWNTVSTYMRTLRGAYNKAVDQKITTGNSRLFNHVYTGVKNDVKRALEVEEINKLLNEVPLKRLPEDLVRCRVWANLMFQLRGMPFVDLAFLHKSDLKGNTLSYRRHKTGGQMIVDIPPTAMELIRQYQN
;
A
#
# COMPACT_ATOMS: atom_id res chain seq x y z
N MET A 1 -39.18 2.01 -5.89
CA MET A 1 -38.63 2.32 -4.53
C MET A 1 -37.15 2.59 -4.65
N ARG A 2 -36.66 3.81 -4.33
CA ARG A 2 -35.21 4.11 -4.29
C ARG A 2 -34.55 3.25 -3.22
N ASN A 3 -33.51 2.54 -3.59
CA ASN A 3 -32.76 1.64 -2.72
C ASN A 3 -32.17 2.42 -1.52
N LYS A 4 -32.83 2.33 -0.36
CA LYS A 4 -32.42 3.03 0.89
C LYS A 4 -31.21 2.37 1.58
N LYS A 5 -30.51 1.44 0.89
CA LYS A 5 -29.33 0.78 1.47
C LYS A 5 -28.16 1.76 1.59
N LYS A 6 -27.58 1.81 2.76
CA LYS A 6 -26.52 2.76 3.11
C LYS A 6 -25.17 2.22 2.67
N PHE A 7 -24.48 2.99 1.85
CA PHE A 7 -23.15 2.64 1.35
C PHE A 7 -22.07 2.72 2.44
N ASN A 8 -22.15 3.74 3.30
CA ASN A 8 -21.19 3.89 4.40
C ASN A 8 -21.26 2.72 5.41
N GLU A 9 -22.43 2.19 5.71
CA GLU A 9 -22.57 1.00 6.58
C GLU A 9 -21.92 -0.23 5.91
N PHE A 10 -22.12 -0.39 4.62
CA PHE A 10 -21.49 -1.47 3.86
C PHE A 10 -19.96 -1.33 3.83
N MET A 11 -19.44 -0.11 3.62
CA MET A 11 -18.01 0.17 3.66
C MET A 11 -17.42 -0.12 5.04
N ASN A 12 -18.07 0.33 6.11
CA ASN A 12 -17.62 0.06 7.47
C ASN A 12 -17.55 -1.44 7.76
N LYS A 13 -18.59 -2.20 7.39
CA LYS A 13 -18.56 -3.66 7.51
C LYS A 13 -17.37 -4.27 6.74
N THR A 14 -17.14 -3.82 5.52
CA THR A 14 -16.00 -4.31 4.72
C THR A 14 -14.64 -3.94 5.36
N ILE A 15 -14.54 -2.78 6.01
CA ILE A 15 -13.34 -2.37 6.74
C ILE A 15 -13.08 -3.30 7.93
N GLU A 16 -14.11 -3.65 8.71
CA GLU A 16 -13.95 -4.58 9.83
C GLU A 16 -13.57 -5.99 9.34
N GLU A 17 -14.22 -6.51 8.30
CA GLU A 17 -13.84 -7.78 7.67
C GLU A 17 -12.36 -7.79 7.25
N LEU A 18 -11.85 -6.68 6.67
CA LEU A 18 -10.45 -6.56 6.29
C LEU A 18 -9.50 -6.52 7.50
N LYS A 19 -9.92 -5.93 8.62
CA LYS A 19 -9.15 -5.94 9.87
C LYS A 19 -9.08 -7.34 10.48
N ASP A 20 -10.18 -8.07 10.48
CA ASP A 20 -10.25 -9.45 10.96
C ASP A 20 -9.34 -10.37 10.13
N GLU A 21 -9.25 -10.12 8.82
CA GLU A 21 -8.30 -10.75 7.90
C GLU A 21 -6.85 -10.26 8.09
N LYS A 22 -6.55 -9.38 9.05
CA LYS A 22 -5.23 -8.74 9.28
C LYS A 22 -4.71 -7.93 8.09
N ARG A 23 -5.57 -7.48 7.20
CA ARG A 23 -5.27 -6.67 6.02
C ARG A 23 -5.36 -5.18 6.33
N TYR A 24 -4.67 -4.76 7.38
CA TYR A 24 -4.74 -3.40 7.94
C TYR A 24 -4.44 -2.28 6.93
N GLY A 25 -3.46 -2.50 6.04
CA GLY A 25 -3.14 -1.52 4.99
C GLY A 25 -4.31 -1.31 4.02
N THR A 26 -5.00 -2.37 3.63
CA THR A 26 -6.20 -2.28 2.77
C THR A 26 -7.36 -1.64 3.53
N ALA A 27 -7.60 -2.04 4.77
CA ALA A 27 -8.62 -1.45 5.64
C ALA A 27 -8.43 0.07 5.80
N HIS A 28 -7.17 0.53 5.99
CA HIS A 28 -6.84 1.94 6.06
C HIS A 28 -7.19 2.71 4.77
N VAL A 29 -6.90 2.14 3.60
CA VAL A 29 -7.27 2.77 2.32
C VAL A 29 -8.78 2.87 2.16
N TYR A 30 -9.53 1.84 2.55
CA TYR A 30 -11.00 1.87 2.54
C TYR A 30 -11.55 2.94 3.48
N GLN A 31 -11.00 3.04 4.70
CA GLN A 31 -11.40 4.05 5.68
C GLN A 31 -11.12 5.47 5.17
N SER A 32 -9.91 5.72 4.63
CA SER A 32 -9.53 7.02 4.07
C SER A 32 -10.43 7.41 2.90
N THR A 33 -10.76 6.44 2.03
CA THR A 33 -11.68 6.67 0.91
C THR A 33 -13.09 7.01 1.38
N LEU A 34 -13.60 6.28 2.37
CA LEU A 34 -14.92 6.54 2.94
C LEU A 34 -14.99 7.93 3.59
N ASN A 35 -13.98 8.30 4.38
CA ASN A 35 -13.91 9.61 5.03
C ASN A 35 -13.92 10.74 4.00
N ALA A 36 -13.08 10.64 2.96
CA ALA A 36 -13.01 11.65 1.90
C ALA A 36 -14.33 11.76 1.12
N PHE A 37 -15.01 10.63 0.87
CA PHE A 37 -16.28 10.64 0.15
C PHE A 37 -17.43 11.19 1.01
N CYS A 38 -17.50 10.86 2.31
CA CYS A 38 -18.46 11.44 3.24
C CYS A 38 -18.25 12.95 3.43
N GLU A 39 -16.99 13.39 3.51
CA GLU A 39 -16.65 14.83 3.57
C GLU A 39 -17.14 15.57 2.32
N PHE A 40 -16.85 15.02 1.13
CA PHE A 40 -17.34 15.57 -0.14
C PHE A 40 -18.86 15.66 -0.20
N CYS A 41 -19.56 14.61 0.23
CA CYS A 41 -21.03 14.61 0.26
C CYS A 41 -21.63 15.54 1.34
N GLY A 42 -20.83 16.09 2.25
CA GLY A 42 -21.30 16.91 3.37
C GLY A 42 -22.23 16.16 4.34
N CYS A 43 -22.21 14.82 4.35
CA CYS A 43 -23.13 14.03 5.14
C CYS A 43 -22.45 12.76 5.71
N LYS A 44 -22.89 12.36 6.92
CA LYS A 44 -22.41 11.14 7.59
C LYS A 44 -23.04 9.86 7.02
N ILE A 45 -24.15 9.96 6.31
CA ILE A 45 -24.89 8.83 5.75
C ILE A 45 -24.92 8.97 4.24
N VAL A 46 -24.28 8.04 3.55
CA VAL A 46 -24.24 7.94 2.10
C VAL A 46 -25.00 6.70 1.65
N TYR A 47 -25.86 6.85 0.67
CA TYR A 47 -26.64 5.75 0.10
C TYR A 47 -26.08 5.29 -1.24
N PHE A 48 -26.32 4.04 -1.63
CA PHE A 48 -25.86 3.49 -2.91
C PHE A 48 -26.34 4.27 -4.13
N HIS A 49 -27.54 4.86 -4.10
CA HIS A 49 -28.05 5.65 -5.22
C HIS A 49 -27.30 6.97 -5.44
N GLN A 50 -26.57 7.44 -4.43
CA GLN A 50 -25.70 8.64 -4.55
C GLN A 50 -24.40 8.35 -5.31
N LEU A 51 -24.00 7.06 -5.41
CA LEU A 51 -22.91 6.66 -6.27
C LEU A 51 -23.43 6.59 -7.72
N ASN A 52 -23.43 7.73 -8.39
CA ASN A 52 -23.77 7.85 -9.79
C ASN A 52 -22.63 8.54 -10.56
N ARG A 53 -22.71 8.56 -11.89
CA ARG A 53 -21.64 9.10 -12.75
C ARG A 53 -21.30 10.56 -12.45
N ALA A 54 -22.32 11.41 -12.24
CA ALA A 54 -22.14 12.81 -11.96
C ALA A 54 -21.41 13.00 -10.64
N THR A 55 -21.93 12.38 -9.56
CA THR A 55 -21.32 12.45 -8.22
C THR A 55 -19.88 11.94 -8.20
N LEU A 56 -19.56 10.86 -8.91
CA LEU A 56 -18.19 10.33 -8.99
C LEU A 56 -17.26 11.29 -9.75
N LYS A 57 -17.75 11.96 -10.79
CA LYS A 57 -16.97 12.95 -11.52
C LYS A 57 -16.75 14.22 -10.70
N GLU A 58 -17.77 14.70 -10.01
CA GLU A 58 -17.66 15.82 -9.07
C GLU A 58 -16.69 15.51 -7.93
N PHE A 59 -16.73 14.28 -7.39
CA PHE A 59 -15.77 13.84 -6.37
C PHE A 59 -14.34 13.81 -6.91
N GLU A 60 -14.12 13.35 -8.14
CA GLU A 60 -12.80 13.41 -8.80
C GLU A 60 -12.29 14.86 -8.87
N THR A 61 -13.13 15.78 -9.33
CA THR A 61 -12.80 17.22 -9.41
C THR A 61 -12.47 17.77 -8.01
N HIS A 62 -13.31 17.51 -7.01
CA HIS A 62 -13.07 17.92 -5.63
C HIS A 62 -11.73 17.43 -5.07
N LEU A 63 -11.36 16.16 -5.35
CA LEU A 63 -10.05 15.62 -4.93
C LEU A 63 -8.89 16.33 -5.64
N ARG A 64 -9.07 16.70 -6.91
CA ARG A 64 -8.07 17.47 -7.68
C ARG A 64 -7.95 18.91 -7.21
N ASP A 65 -9.05 19.55 -6.86
CA ASP A 65 -9.07 20.91 -6.29
C ASP A 65 -8.33 20.95 -4.94
N LYS A 66 -8.39 19.86 -4.18
CA LYS A 66 -7.54 19.64 -2.99
C LYS A 66 -6.07 19.31 -3.33
N GLN A 67 -5.65 19.41 -4.58
CA GLN A 67 -4.30 19.15 -5.07
C GLN A 67 -3.78 17.72 -4.82
N LEU A 68 -4.66 16.74 -4.62
CA LEU A 68 -4.26 15.36 -4.48
C LEU A 68 -3.68 14.82 -5.80
N SER A 69 -2.66 13.97 -5.69
CA SER A 69 -2.04 13.35 -6.86
C SER A 69 -3.04 12.47 -7.64
N TRP A 70 -2.83 12.32 -8.94
CA TRP A 70 -3.64 11.42 -9.77
C TRP A 70 -3.64 9.98 -9.25
N ASN A 71 -2.53 9.52 -8.67
CA ASN A 71 -2.46 8.18 -8.09
C ASN A 71 -3.32 8.05 -6.81
N THR A 72 -3.42 9.12 -6.01
CA THR A 72 -4.33 9.16 -4.85
C THR A 72 -5.78 9.16 -5.30
N VAL A 73 -6.13 10.00 -6.28
CA VAL A 73 -7.48 10.03 -6.90
C VAL A 73 -7.85 8.65 -7.43
N SER A 74 -6.97 8.04 -8.22
CA SER A 74 -7.16 6.69 -8.74
C SER A 74 -7.37 5.65 -7.63
N THR A 75 -6.61 5.74 -6.55
CA THR A 75 -6.75 4.83 -5.40
C THR A 75 -8.15 4.93 -4.81
N TYR A 76 -8.65 6.14 -4.58
CA TYR A 76 -10.00 6.34 -4.05
C TYR A 76 -11.08 5.84 -5.02
N MET A 77 -10.97 6.15 -6.32
CA MET A 77 -11.93 5.67 -7.32
C MET A 77 -11.94 4.14 -7.46
N ARG A 78 -10.76 3.52 -7.44
CA ARG A 78 -10.63 2.05 -7.47
C ARG A 78 -11.20 1.40 -6.22
N THR A 79 -11.02 2.01 -5.05
CA THR A 79 -11.57 1.52 -3.79
C THR A 79 -13.10 1.60 -3.79
N LEU A 80 -13.68 2.73 -4.21
CA LEU A 80 -15.13 2.88 -4.38
C LEU A 80 -15.69 1.85 -5.37
N ARG A 81 -15.00 1.64 -6.51
CA ARG A 81 -15.39 0.63 -7.50
C ARG A 81 -15.35 -0.78 -6.92
N GLY A 82 -14.29 -1.12 -6.17
CA GLY A 82 -14.17 -2.43 -5.53
C GLY A 82 -15.28 -2.69 -4.52
N ALA A 83 -15.58 -1.70 -3.67
CA ALA A 83 -16.68 -1.79 -2.71
C ALA A 83 -18.05 -1.90 -3.40
N TYR A 84 -18.28 -1.10 -4.45
CA TYR A 84 -19.52 -1.16 -5.22
C TYR A 84 -19.71 -2.53 -5.87
N ASN A 85 -18.69 -3.07 -6.53
CA ASN A 85 -18.76 -4.38 -7.17
C ASN A 85 -19.01 -5.50 -6.14
N LYS A 86 -18.33 -5.47 -4.98
CA LYS A 86 -18.58 -6.40 -3.87
C LYS A 86 -20.05 -6.35 -3.41
N ALA A 87 -20.64 -5.16 -3.34
CA ALA A 87 -22.04 -5.00 -2.98
C ALA A 87 -23.01 -5.54 -4.06
N VAL A 88 -22.62 -5.41 -5.34
CA VAL A 88 -23.37 -6.01 -6.47
C VAL A 88 -23.32 -7.54 -6.40
N ASP A 89 -22.14 -8.12 -6.18
CA ASP A 89 -21.95 -9.57 -6.05
C ASP A 89 -22.77 -10.14 -4.89
N GLN A 90 -22.87 -9.39 -3.78
CA GLN A 90 -23.71 -9.72 -2.63
C GLN A 90 -25.20 -9.38 -2.83
N LYS A 91 -25.62 -8.95 -4.02
CA LYS A 91 -27.01 -8.56 -4.34
C LYS A 91 -27.57 -7.45 -3.43
N ILE A 92 -26.70 -6.63 -2.87
CA ILE A 92 -27.07 -5.48 -2.03
C ILE A 92 -27.56 -4.31 -2.90
N THR A 93 -26.97 -4.11 -4.08
CA THR A 93 -27.37 -3.12 -5.05
C THR A 93 -27.36 -3.71 -6.46
N THR A 94 -28.03 -3.03 -7.39
CA THR A 94 -28.02 -3.40 -8.82
C THR A 94 -26.73 -2.94 -9.50
N GLY A 95 -26.12 -3.80 -10.31
CA GLY A 95 -24.91 -3.50 -11.04
C GLY A 95 -25.08 -2.45 -12.14
N ASN A 96 -24.11 -1.57 -12.28
CA ASN A 96 -23.93 -0.69 -13.43
C ASN A 96 -22.47 -0.77 -13.88
N SER A 97 -22.20 -1.56 -14.91
CA SER A 97 -20.86 -1.82 -15.44
C SER A 97 -20.13 -0.56 -15.95
N ARG A 98 -20.87 0.50 -16.26
CA ARG A 98 -20.32 1.75 -16.81
C ARG A 98 -20.19 2.87 -15.77
N LEU A 99 -20.46 2.59 -14.48
CA LEU A 99 -20.51 3.60 -13.44
C LEU A 99 -19.17 4.36 -13.29
N PHE A 100 -18.04 3.68 -13.39
CA PHE A 100 -16.69 4.23 -13.19
C PHE A 100 -15.93 4.50 -14.51
N ASN A 101 -16.57 4.44 -15.68
CA ASN A 101 -15.87 4.59 -16.95
C ASN A 101 -15.37 6.02 -17.23
N HIS A 102 -15.91 7.03 -16.52
CA HIS A 102 -15.60 8.45 -16.75
C HIS A 102 -14.72 9.08 -15.68
N VAL A 103 -14.21 8.26 -14.74
CA VAL A 103 -13.30 8.71 -13.69
C VAL A 103 -11.93 8.05 -13.84
N TYR A 104 -10.91 8.72 -13.35
CA TYR A 104 -9.54 8.24 -13.46
C TYR A 104 -9.27 7.07 -12.49
N THR A 105 -8.95 5.92 -13.05
CA THR A 105 -8.58 4.69 -12.31
C THR A 105 -7.23 4.12 -12.74
N GLY A 106 -6.46 4.88 -13.52
CA GLY A 106 -5.13 4.51 -14.01
C GLY A 106 -4.01 4.69 -12.98
N VAL A 107 -2.79 4.45 -13.40
CA VAL A 107 -1.57 4.73 -12.63
C VAL A 107 -0.68 5.65 -13.47
N LYS A 108 -0.28 6.79 -12.90
CA LYS A 108 0.74 7.65 -13.48
C LYS A 108 2.10 7.32 -12.88
N ASN A 109 3.04 6.96 -13.74
CA ASN A 109 4.44 6.72 -13.41
C ASN A 109 5.29 7.81 -14.09
N ASP A 110 5.19 9.02 -13.58
CA ASP A 110 5.83 10.19 -14.21
C ASP A 110 7.32 10.31 -13.84
N VAL A 111 7.77 9.70 -12.75
CA VAL A 111 9.15 9.79 -12.28
C VAL A 111 9.66 8.42 -11.84
N LYS A 112 10.70 7.93 -12.51
CA LYS A 112 11.49 6.79 -12.02
C LYS A 112 12.39 7.30 -10.88
N ARG A 113 12.25 6.72 -9.70
CA ARG A 113 13.09 7.03 -8.52
C ARG A 113 14.23 6.02 -8.36
N ALA A 114 14.69 5.44 -9.46
CA ALA A 114 15.86 4.60 -9.46
C ALA A 114 17.11 5.48 -9.25
N LEU A 115 17.98 5.05 -8.36
CA LEU A 115 19.29 5.65 -8.17
C LEU A 115 20.28 5.01 -9.18
N GLU A 116 21.22 5.79 -9.67
CA GLU A 116 22.31 5.26 -10.46
C GLU A 116 23.30 4.48 -9.58
N VAL A 117 24.13 3.65 -10.21
CA VAL A 117 25.05 2.76 -9.49
C VAL A 117 26.03 3.56 -8.62
N GLU A 118 26.52 4.69 -9.13
CA GLU A 118 27.42 5.60 -8.42
C GLU A 118 26.76 6.20 -7.18
N GLU A 119 25.50 6.58 -7.27
CA GLU A 119 24.72 7.12 -6.14
C GLU A 119 24.51 6.06 -5.06
N ILE A 120 24.21 4.82 -5.48
CA ILE A 120 24.07 3.68 -4.56
C ILE A 120 25.39 3.41 -3.85
N ASN A 121 26.51 3.40 -4.59
CA ASN A 121 27.83 3.18 -4.02
C ASN A 121 28.21 4.26 -3.01
N LYS A 122 27.96 5.54 -3.32
CA LYS A 122 28.13 6.65 -2.38
C LYS A 122 27.32 6.45 -1.10
N LEU A 123 26.04 6.17 -1.27
CA LEU A 123 25.14 5.98 -0.13
C LEU A 123 25.57 4.82 0.78
N LEU A 124 26.00 3.70 0.19
CA LEU A 124 26.27 2.48 0.94
C LEU A 124 27.71 2.36 1.46
N ASN A 125 28.71 2.96 0.78
CA ASN A 125 30.11 2.64 1.00
C ASN A 125 31.02 3.84 1.30
N GLU A 126 30.80 5.04 0.73
CA GLU A 126 31.81 6.13 0.76
C GLU A 126 31.93 6.84 2.11
N VAL A 127 30.86 6.96 2.88
CA VAL A 127 30.90 7.63 4.19
C VAL A 127 31.29 6.62 5.27
N PRO A 128 32.39 6.79 6.01
CA PRO A 128 32.74 5.91 7.12
C PRO A 128 31.63 5.87 8.16
N LEU A 129 31.20 4.66 8.60
CA LEU A 129 30.14 4.48 9.60
C LEU A 129 30.40 5.28 10.89
N LYS A 130 31.65 5.36 11.32
CA LYS A 130 32.08 6.11 12.52
C LYS A 130 31.77 7.62 12.48
N ARG A 131 31.46 8.18 11.31
CA ARG A 131 31.11 9.61 11.14
C ARG A 131 29.60 9.85 11.07
N LEU A 132 28.78 8.81 11.13
CA LEU A 132 27.33 8.92 11.08
C LEU A 132 26.73 8.82 12.49
N PRO A 133 25.66 9.56 12.78
CA PRO A 133 24.81 9.31 13.95
C PRO A 133 24.30 7.85 13.95
N GLU A 134 24.07 7.30 15.14
CA GLU A 134 23.73 5.88 15.32
C GLU A 134 22.47 5.45 14.55
N ASP A 135 21.45 6.31 14.53
CA ASP A 135 20.21 6.08 13.78
C ASP A 135 20.45 5.99 12.26
N LEU A 136 21.34 6.86 11.70
CA LEU A 136 21.72 6.81 10.29
C LEU A 136 22.60 5.59 9.98
N VAL A 137 23.43 5.15 10.93
CA VAL A 137 24.18 3.90 10.78
C VAL A 137 23.23 2.73 10.59
N ARG A 138 22.24 2.62 11.47
CA ARG A 138 21.20 1.55 11.37
C ARG A 138 20.42 1.64 10.05
N CYS A 139 19.95 2.81 9.67
CA CYS A 139 19.25 3.00 8.41
C CYS A 139 20.08 2.57 7.20
N ARG A 140 21.39 2.92 7.19
CA ARG A 140 22.27 2.53 6.11
C ARG A 140 22.52 1.01 6.04
N VAL A 141 22.71 0.38 7.19
CA VAL A 141 22.86 -1.09 7.25
C VAL A 141 21.61 -1.78 6.73
N TRP A 142 20.42 -1.34 7.16
CA TRP A 142 19.16 -1.90 6.63
C TRP A 142 18.99 -1.66 5.12
N ALA A 143 19.31 -0.46 4.63
CA ALA A 143 19.27 -0.16 3.19
C ALA A 143 20.22 -1.07 2.40
N ASN A 144 21.43 -1.29 2.94
CA ASN A 144 22.43 -2.17 2.34
C ASN A 144 21.95 -3.63 2.33
N LEU A 145 21.43 -4.13 3.44
CA LEU A 145 20.84 -5.48 3.52
C LEU A 145 19.67 -5.65 2.54
N MET A 146 18.74 -4.69 2.52
CA MET A 146 17.61 -4.72 1.59
C MET A 146 18.08 -4.80 0.13
N PHE A 147 19.11 -4.03 -0.23
CA PHE A 147 19.69 -4.03 -1.57
C PHE A 147 20.36 -5.38 -1.88
N GLN A 148 21.27 -5.86 -1.01
CA GLN A 148 22.01 -7.11 -1.23
C GLN A 148 21.11 -8.36 -1.19
N LEU A 149 20.00 -8.30 -0.46
CA LEU A 149 18.98 -9.36 -0.40
C LEU A 149 17.92 -9.22 -1.50
N ARG A 150 18.36 -8.76 -2.70
CA ARG A 150 17.56 -8.65 -3.93
C ARG A 150 16.33 -7.75 -3.82
N GLY A 151 16.48 -6.62 -3.15
CA GLY A 151 15.39 -5.65 -2.97
C GLY A 151 14.33 -6.12 -1.97
N MET A 152 14.75 -6.80 -0.92
CA MET A 152 13.86 -7.21 0.16
C MET A 152 13.13 -6.01 0.75
N PRO A 153 11.79 -6.02 0.86
CA PRO A 153 11.06 -4.95 1.53
C PRO A 153 11.46 -4.82 3.01
N PHE A 154 11.49 -3.59 3.52
CA PHE A 154 11.84 -3.34 4.92
C PHE A 154 10.98 -4.13 5.91
N VAL A 155 9.68 -4.27 5.65
CA VAL A 155 8.79 -5.06 6.50
C VAL A 155 9.20 -6.53 6.57
N ASP A 156 9.64 -7.10 5.45
CA ASP A 156 10.09 -8.49 5.43
C ASP A 156 11.41 -8.62 6.21
N LEU A 157 12.35 -7.68 6.04
CA LEU A 157 13.60 -7.63 6.82
C LEU A 157 13.36 -7.50 8.32
N ALA A 158 12.42 -6.63 8.72
CA ALA A 158 12.10 -6.38 10.13
C ALA A 158 11.46 -7.57 10.86
N PHE A 159 10.82 -8.47 10.11
CA PHE A 159 10.18 -9.68 10.65
C PHE A 159 10.97 -10.97 10.42
N LEU A 160 12.23 -10.87 9.96
CA LEU A 160 13.10 -12.05 9.85
C LEU A 160 13.45 -12.62 11.22
N HIS A 161 13.41 -13.92 11.30
CA HIS A 161 13.85 -14.69 12.47
C HIS A 161 15.18 -15.41 12.19
N LYS A 162 15.95 -15.71 13.24
CA LYS A 162 17.18 -16.50 13.11
C LYS A 162 16.92 -17.89 12.50
N SER A 163 15.74 -18.45 12.71
CA SER A 163 15.29 -19.72 12.14
C SER A 163 15.11 -19.68 10.61
N ASP A 164 14.94 -18.49 10.03
CA ASP A 164 14.80 -18.32 8.57
C ASP A 164 16.15 -18.45 7.86
N LEU A 165 17.24 -18.35 8.60
CA LEU A 165 18.62 -18.48 8.10
C LEU A 165 19.12 -19.92 8.22
N LYS A 166 19.46 -20.54 7.10
CA LYS A 166 20.06 -21.88 7.01
C LYS A 166 21.35 -21.83 6.20
N GLY A 167 22.49 -21.85 6.87
CA GLY A 167 23.79 -21.62 6.23
C GLY A 167 23.85 -20.24 5.60
N ASN A 168 24.05 -20.18 4.29
CA ASN A 168 24.07 -18.92 3.52
C ASN A 168 22.76 -18.66 2.77
N THR A 169 21.68 -19.35 3.09
CA THR A 169 20.40 -19.22 2.42
C THR A 169 19.36 -18.73 3.41
N LEU A 170 18.62 -17.71 3.02
CA LEU A 170 17.48 -17.16 3.74
C LEU A 170 16.19 -17.71 3.16
N SER A 171 15.34 -18.32 3.98
CA SER A 171 14.06 -18.89 3.57
C SER A 171 12.94 -18.35 4.46
N TYR A 172 12.13 -17.42 3.92
CA TYR A 172 11.08 -16.74 4.67
C TYR A 172 9.78 -16.60 3.88
N ARG A 173 8.69 -16.30 4.56
CA ARG A 173 7.41 -15.97 3.90
C ARG A 173 7.25 -14.47 3.77
N ARG A 174 7.00 -14.01 2.54
CA ARG A 174 6.76 -12.58 2.25
C ARG A 174 5.54 -12.07 3.00
N HIS A 175 5.72 -11.05 3.82
CA HIS A 175 4.66 -10.51 4.69
C HIS A 175 3.42 -10.05 3.90
N LYS A 176 3.61 -9.42 2.73
CA LYS A 176 2.51 -8.88 1.92
C LYS A 176 1.68 -9.95 1.23
N THR A 177 2.27 -11.05 0.80
CA THR A 177 1.64 -12.03 -0.12
C THR A 177 1.60 -13.45 0.43
N GLY A 178 2.31 -13.73 1.54
CA GLY A 178 2.47 -15.07 2.11
C GLY A 178 3.30 -16.04 1.26
N GLY A 179 3.82 -15.59 0.10
CA GLY A 179 4.62 -16.41 -0.80
C GLY A 179 5.98 -16.76 -0.17
N GLN A 180 6.43 -18.02 -0.40
CA GLN A 180 7.77 -18.47 0.01
C GLN A 180 8.83 -17.76 -0.81
N MET A 181 9.85 -17.21 -0.13
CA MET A 181 11.01 -16.56 -0.71
C MET A 181 12.27 -17.30 -0.26
N ILE A 182 13.16 -17.56 -1.21
CA ILE A 182 14.48 -18.18 -0.96
C ILE A 182 15.51 -17.25 -1.59
N VAL A 183 16.46 -16.80 -0.77
CA VAL A 183 17.49 -15.84 -1.18
C VAL A 183 18.85 -16.31 -0.68
N ASP A 184 19.80 -16.47 -1.59
CA ASP A 184 21.20 -16.71 -1.22
C ASP A 184 21.82 -15.39 -0.75
N ILE A 185 22.47 -15.45 0.41
CA ILE A 185 23.05 -14.28 1.08
C ILE A 185 24.48 -14.09 0.59
N PRO A 186 24.81 -12.95 -0.01
CA PRO A 186 26.19 -12.63 -0.37
C PRO A 186 27.08 -12.55 0.89
N PRO A 187 28.40 -12.86 0.78
CA PRO A 187 29.33 -12.82 1.91
C PRO A 187 29.31 -11.48 2.67
N THR A 188 29.26 -10.36 1.94
CA THR A 188 29.20 -9.01 2.50
C THR A 188 27.91 -8.74 3.30
N ALA A 189 26.77 -9.26 2.85
CA ALA A 189 25.52 -9.18 3.61
C ALA A 189 25.58 -10.09 4.87
N MET A 190 26.23 -11.25 4.77
CA MET A 190 26.40 -12.14 5.91
C MET A 190 27.28 -11.50 7.00
N GLU A 191 28.32 -10.77 6.63
CA GLU A 191 29.15 -10.00 7.58
C GLU A 191 28.31 -8.94 8.29
N LEU A 192 27.51 -8.18 7.57
CA LEU A 192 26.58 -7.21 8.17
C LEU A 192 25.61 -7.86 9.14
N ILE A 193 25.00 -8.99 8.77
CA ILE A 193 24.09 -9.74 9.66
C ILE A 193 24.81 -10.15 10.95
N ARG A 194 26.02 -10.69 10.85
CA ARG A 194 26.82 -11.11 12.03
C ARG A 194 27.18 -9.96 12.96
N GLN A 195 27.49 -8.79 12.42
CA GLN A 195 27.83 -7.60 13.22
C GLN A 195 26.67 -7.10 14.07
N TYR A 196 25.40 -7.36 13.67
CA TYR A 196 24.19 -6.89 14.33
C TYR A 196 23.38 -8.02 15.01
N GLN A 197 23.99 -9.18 15.23
CA GLN A 197 23.36 -10.32 15.92
C GLN A 197 23.41 -10.25 17.45
N ASN A 198 23.96 -9.19 18.02
CA ASN A 198 24.08 -8.99 19.47
C ASN A 198 22.93 -8.14 20.01
#